data_1f34fef93475cc5420cbb2ae02fabbf0
#
_entry.id   1f34fef93475cc5420cbb2ae02fabbf0
#
_cell.length_a   1.000
_cell.length_b   1.000
_cell.length_c   1.000
_cell.angle_alpha   90.00
_cell.angle_beta   90.00
_cell.angle_gamma   90.00
#
_symmetry.space_group_name_H-M   'P 1'
#
loop_
_entity.id
_entity.type
_entity.pdbx_description
1 polymer ?
#
loop_
_entity_poly.entity_id
_entity_poly.type
_entity_poly.pdbx_seq_one_letter_code
_entity_poly.pdbx_strand_id
1 'polypeptide(L)'
;MAILAVDFSALTSVAALRCTKNQGFNRAIIRGYREAYGRNPGGMINQNLLQNYKNAREAGYTYIDIYMFPCTGRPTCKSPQEQVNELVRFIHDNRLVIQTVWLDVEVDNKAHNWEMGQTKNR
;
A
#
# COMPACT_ATOMS: atom_id res chain seq x y z
N MET A 1 13.65 10.03 20.04
CA MET A 1 12.84 8.81 20.21
C MET A 1 12.57 8.19 18.85
N ALA A 2 12.89 6.92 18.67
CA ALA A 2 12.64 6.25 17.40
C ALA A 2 11.15 5.94 17.23
N ILE A 3 10.65 6.15 16.00
CA ILE A 3 9.29 5.74 15.62
C ILE A 3 9.40 4.37 14.98
N LEU A 4 8.71 3.40 15.55
CA LEU A 4 8.66 2.05 15.02
C LEU A 4 7.38 1.87 14.19
N ALA A 5 7.55 1.38 12.99
CA ALA A 5 6.45 1.17 12.05
C ALA A 5 6.36 -0.31 11.66
N VAL A 6 5.14 -0.78 11.45
CA VAL A 6 4.89 -2.09 10.85
C VAL A 6 4.22 -1.89 9.50
N ASP A 7 4.68 -2.60 8.48
CA ASP A 7 4.03 -2.58 7.18
C ASP A 7 3.45 -3.97 6.86
N PHE A 8 2.33 -3.97 6.15
CA PHE A 8 1.64 -5.22 5.83
C PHE A 8 0.70 -5.05 4.64
N SER A 9 0.47 -6.15 3.95
CA SER A 9 -0.41 -6.20 2.78
C SER A 9 -1.48 -7.28 2.89
N ALA A 10 -1.18 -8.37 3.60
CA ALA A 10 -2.15 -9.43 3.83
C ALA A 10 -3.20 -8.99 4.85
N LEU A 11 -4.36 -9.62 4.80
CA LEU A 11 -5.39 -9.37 5.81
C LEU A 11 -4.85 -9.67 7.21
N THR A 12 -4.84 -8.68 8.07
CA THR A 12 -4.21 -8.76 9.39
C THR A 12 -5.26 -8.45 10.47
N SER A 13 -5.37 -9.33 11.44
CA SER A 13 -6.40 -9.24 12.47
C SER A 13 -6.13 -8.11 13.46
N VAL A 14 -7.20 -7.66 14.11
CA VAL A 14 -7.10 -6.69 15.21
C VAL A 14 -6.18 -7.21 16.31
N ALA A 15 -6.28 -8.50 16.66
CA ALA A 15 -5.44 -9.08 17.71
C ALA A 15 -3.96 -9.03 17.35
N ALA A 16 -3.60 -9.37 16.10
CA ALA A 16 -2.23 -9.30 15.63
C ALA A 16 -1.69 -7.87 15.65
N LEU A 17 -2.50 -6.91 15.20
CA LEU A 17 -2.12 -5.49 15.21
C LEU A 17 -2.02 -4.93 16.62
N ARG A 18 -2.90 -5.35 17.51
CA ARG A 18 -2.81 -4.95 18.92
C ARG A 18 -1.54 -5.50 19.57
N CYS A 19 -1.12 -6.71 19.18
CA CYS A 19 0.13 -7.29 19.65
C CYS A 19 1.33 -6.43 19.21
N THR A 20 1.39 -6.01 17.94
CA THR A 20 2.47 -5.15 17.47
C THR A 20 2.47 -3.82 18.20
N LYS A 21 1.31 -3.23 18.43
CA LYS A 21 1.20 -1.98 19.16
C LYS A 21 1.73 -2.11 20.58
N ASN A 22 1.42 -3.21 21.24
CA ASN A 22 1.90 -3.47 22.60
C ASN A 22 3.42 -3.65 22.66
N GLN A 23 4.06 -3.99 21.54
CA GLN A 23 5.51 -4.10 21.44
C GLN A 23 6.20 -2.77 21.11
N GLY A 24 5.44 -1.67 21.04
CA GLY A 24 5.99 -0.35 20.80
C GLY A 24 5.89 0.16 19.39
N PHE A 25 5.28 -0.60 18.48
CA PHE A 25 5.01 -0.11 17.13
C PHE A 25 3.87 0.89 17.20
N ASN A 26 4.09 2.09 16.67
CA ASN A 26 3.11 3.17 16.78
C ASN A 26 2.64 3.73 15.44
N ARG A 27 3.17 3.20 14.33
CA ARG A 27 2.76 3.57 12.98
C ARG A 27 2.45 2.31 12.19
N ALA A 28 1.30 2.29 11.54
CA ALA A 28 0.93 1.21 10.63
C ALA A 28 1.01 1.72 9.19
N ILE A 29 1.68 0.95 8.31
CA ILE A 29 1.81 1.27 6.90
C ILE A 29 1.15 0.15 6.11
N ILE A 30 0.05 0.43 5.46
CA ILE A 30 -0.81 -0.58 4.83
C ILE A 30 -0.67 -0.48 3.31
N ARG A 31 -0.50 -1.62 2.63
CA ARG A 31 -0.50 -1.59 1.17
C ARG A 31 -1.88 -1.17 0.67
N GLY A 32 -1.91 -0.04 -0.03
CA GLY A 32 -3.14 0.50 -0.58
C GLY A 32 -3.33 0.18 -2.05
N TYR A 33 -2.27 0.09 -2.79
CA TYR A 33 -2.30 -0.15 -4.23
C TYR A 33 -1.26 -1.20 -4.59
N ARG A 34 -1.61 -2.07 -5.51
CA ARG A 34 -0.72 -3.15 -5.93
C ARG A 34 -0.62 -3.19 -7.44
N GLU A 35 0.54 -3.63 -7.95
CA GLU A 35 0.66 -4.00 -9.33
C GLU A 35 -0.27 -5.17 -9.60
N ALA A 36 -0.74 -5.26 -10.82
CA ALA A 36 -1.55 -6.38 -11.23
C ALA A 36 -0.77 -7.21 -12.24
N TYR A 37 -0.87 -8.52 -12.12
CA TYR A 37 -0.28 -9.47 -13.04
C TYR A 37 -1.27 -10.59 -13.32
N GLY A 38 -0.95 -11.43 -14.30
CA GLY A 38 -1.88 -12.43 -14.76
C GLY A 38 -3.01 -11.79 -15.56
N ARG A 39 -4.23 -12.06 -15.18
CA ARG A 39 -5.42 -11.52 -15.88
C ARG A 39 -5.81 -10.13 -15.46
N ASN A 40 -5.25 -9.64 -14.36
CA ASN A 40 -5.59 -8.31 -13.87
C ASN A 40 -4.76 -7.26 -14.58
N PRO A 41 -5.38 -6.35 -15.29
CA PRO A 41 -4.63 -5.36 -16.02
C PRO A 41 -4.25 -4.16 -15.16
N GLY A 42 -2.97 -3.87 -15.14
CA GLY A 42 -2.54 -2.51 -15.00
C GLY A 42 -2.53 -1.84 -13.63
N GLY A 43 -2.77 -2.57 -12.55
CA GLY A 43 -2.79 -1.98 -11.21
C GLY A 43 -4.18 -1.97 -10.60
N MET A 44 -4.26 -2.07 -9.28
CA MET A 44 -5.54 -2.08 -8.57
C MET A 44 -5.37 -1.74 -7.11
N ILE A 45 -6.45 -1.27 -6.50
CA ILE A 45 -6.52 -1.11 -5.05
C ILE A 45 -6.32 -2.48 -4.39
N ASN A 46 -5.52 -2.52 -3.32
CA ASN A 46 -5.33 -3.75 -2.57
C ASN A 46 -6.66 -4.14 -1.90
N GLN A 47 -7.12 -5.33 -2.18
CA GLN A 47 -8.44 -5.79 -1.72
C GLN A 47 -8.57 -5.80 -0.21
N ASN A 48 -7.47 -5.87 0.52
CA ASN A 48 -7.48 -5.89 1.98
C ASN A 48 -7.34 -4.50 2.62
N LEU A 49 -7.19 -3.45 1.80
CA LEU A 49 -6.89 -2.10 2.31
C LEU A 49 -7.93 -1.62 3.33
N LEU A 50 -9.19 -1.68 2.96
CA LEU A 50 -10.24 -1.12 3.83
C LEU A 50 -10.34 -1.89 5.15
N GLN A 51 -10.30 -3.21 5.09
CA GLN A 51 -10.41 -4.02 6.31
C GLN A 51 -9.16 -3.86 7.18
N ASN A 52 -7.97 -3.83 6.57
CA ASN A 52 -6.74 -3.60 7.32
C ASN A 52 -6.75 -2.23 8.00
N TYR A 53 -7.26 -1.20 7.30
CA TYR A 53 -7.39 0.13 7.90
C TYR A 53 -8.32 0.10 9.12
N LYS A 54 -9.50 -0.52 8.98
CA LYS A 54 -10.45 -0.63 10.09
C LYS A 54 -9.86 -1.40 11.26
N ASN A 55 -9.17 -2.50 10.97
CA ASN A 55 -8.55 -3.33 12.01
C ASN A 55 -7.43 -2.56 12.72
N ALA A 56 -6.63 -1.79 11.99
CA ALA A 56 -5.58 -0.99 12.59
C ALA A 56 -6.15 0.10 13.52
N ARG A 57 -7.22 0.77 13.09
CA ARG A 57 -7.91 1.75 13.95
C ARG A 57 -8.43 1.11 15.21
N GLU A 58 -9.10 -0.03 15.10
CA GLU A 58 -9.63 -0.75 16.24
C GLU A 58 -8.54 -1.23 17.20
N ALA A 59 -7.38 -1.60 16.66
CA ALA A 59 -6.22 -1.99 17.46
C ALA A 59 -5.57 -0.81 18.19
N GLY A 60 -5.96 0.43 17.85
CA GLY A 60 -5.47 1.62 18.52
C GLY A 60 -4.43 2.42 17.75
N TYR A 61 -4.15 2.07 16.49
CA TYR A 61 -3.25 2.87 15.66
C TYR A 61 -3.91 4.17 15.27
N THR A 62 -3.31 5.28 15.67
CA THR A 62 -3.74 6.63 15.28
C THR A 62 -2.93 7.16 14.12
N TYR A 63 -1.73 6.63 13.92
CA TYR A 63 -0.82 7.03 12.85
C TYR A 63 -0.79 5.96 11.77
N ILE A 64 -1.52 6.19 10.69
CA ILE A 64 -1.67 5.23 9.61
C ILE A 64 -1.24 5.84 8.28
N ASP A 65 -0.32 5.17 7.61
CA ASP A 65 0.13 5.48 6.26
C ASP A 65 -0.32 4.39 5.30
N ILE A 66 -0.27 4.69 4.03
CA ILE A 66 -0.50 3.74 2.96
C ILE A 66 0.74 3.71 2.07
N TYR A 67 1.13 2.53 1.58
CA TYR A 67 2.11 2.47 0.52
C TYR A 67 1.46 2.00 -0.79
N MET A 68 2.01 2.51 -1.88
CA MET A 68 1.56 2.21 -3.23
C MET A 68 2.65 1.47 -3.98
N PHE A 69 2.34 0.27 -4.46
CA PHE A 69 3.21 -0.49 -5.34
C PHE A 69 2.60 -0.50 -6.74
N PRO A 70 2.96 0.48 -7.60
CA PRO A 70 2.27 0.67 -8.85
C PRO A 70 2.66 -0.35 -9.92
N CYS A 71 1.80 -0.52 -10.90
CA CYS A 71 2.13 -1.26 -12.11
C CYS A 71 3.04 -0.39 -12.98
N THR A 72 4.19 -0.93 -13.36
CA THR A 72 5.14 -0.27 -14.26
C THR A 72 5.72 -1.27 -15.25
N GLY A 73 6.23 -0.78 -16.36
CA GLY A 73 7.01 -1.58 -17.31
C GLY A 73 6.23 -2.54 -18.18
N ARG A 74 4.90 -2.50 -18.17
CA ARG A 74 4.06 -3.36 -19.01
C ARG A 74 3.07 -2.53 -19.82
N PRO A 75 2.76 -2.97 -21.06
CA PRO A 75 1.78 -2.24 -21.89
C PRO A 75 0.39 -2.18 -21.28
N THR A 76 0.05 -3.15 -20.44
CA THR A 76 -1.27 -3.22 -19.79
C THR A 76 -1.39 -2.35 -18.56
N CYS A 77 -0.29 -1.76 -18.08
CA CYS A 77 -0.35 -0.87 -16.92
C CYS A 77 -1.22 0.36 -17.23
N LYS A 78 -2.11 0.68 -16.30
CA LYS A 78 -2.80 1.96 -16.32
C LYS A 78 -1.76 3.08 -16.27
N SER A 79 -2.11 4.25 -16.75
CA SER A 79 -1.19 5.40 -16.65
C SER A 79 -0.87 5.67 -15.17
N PRO A 80 0.30 6.25 -14.87
CA PRO A 80 0.61 6.63 -13.49
C PRO A 80 -0.47 7.53 -12.89
N GLN A 81 -1.01 8.44 -13.68
CA GLN A 81 -2.06 9.34 -13.25
C GLN A 81 -3.33 8.60 -12.83
N GLU A 82 -3.74 7.62 -13.62
CA GLU A 82 -4.92 6.82 -13.30
C GLU A 82 -4.74 6.03 -12.01
N GLN A 83 -3.55 5.42 -11.83
CA GLN A 83 -3.27 4.64 -10.64
C GLN A 83 -3.32 5.50 -9.37
N VAL A 84 -2.69 6.68 -9.42
CA VAL A 84 -2.73 7.61 -8.29
C VAL A 84 -4.15 8.09 -8.03
N ASN A 85 -4.88 8.44 -9.08
CA ASN A 85 -6.25 8.90 -8.94
C ASN A 85 -7.17 7.85 -8.33
N GLU A 86 -6.99 6.58 -8.70
CA GLU A 86 -7.76 5.50 -8.08
C GLU A 86 -7.52 5.42 -6.57
N LEU A 87 -6.25 5.50 -6.17
CA LEU A 87 -5.92 5.43 -4.74
C LEU A 87 -6.46 6.64 -3.98
N VAL A 88 -6.25 7.83 -4.51
CA VAL A 88 -6.74 9.07 -3.87
C VAL A 88 -8.26 9.05 -3.74
N ARG A 89 -8.95 8.61 -4.79
CA ARG A 89 -10.41 8.50 -4.76
C ARG A 89 -10.89 7.51 -3.73
N PHE A 90 -10.22 6.36 -3.63
CA PHE A 90 -10.58 5.35 -2.64
C PHE A 90 -10.41 5.88 -1.21
N ILE A 91 -9.29 6.57 -0.94
CA ILE A 91 -9.03 7.19 0.36
C ILE A 91 -10.15 8.18 0.69
N HIS A 92 -10.50 9.03 -0.26
CA HIS A 92 -11.52 10.05 -0.07
C HIS A 92 -12.91 9.44 0.12
N ASP A 93 -13.29 8.51 -0.75
CA ASP A 93 -14.65 7.93 -0.75
C ASP A 93 -14.90 7.10 0.51
N ASN A 94 -13.87 6.48 1.06
CA ASN A 94 -13.97 5.68 2.29
C ASN A 94 -13.59 6.47 3.54
N ARG A 95 -13.32 7.75 3.41
CA ARG A 95 -12.98 8.66 4.51
C ARG A 95 -11.82 8.15 5.35
N LEU A 96 -10.79 7.62 4.69
CA LEU A 96 -9.60 7.15 5.38
C LEU A 96 -8.75 8.34 5.80
N VAL A 97 -8.30 8.34 7.05
CA VAL A 97 -7.40 9.38 7.57
C VAL A 97 -5.98 8.85 7.47
N ILE A 98 -5.25 9.35 6.48
CA ILE A 98 -3.91 8.87 6.12
C ILE A 98 -2.93 10.03 6.24
N GLN A 99 -1.79 9.82 6.89
CA GLN A 99 -0.77 10.84 7.05
C GLN A 99 0.16 10.93 5.84
N THR A 100 0.59 9.77 5.32
CA THR A 100 1.57 9.73 4.23
C THR A 100 1.23 8.60 3.27
N VAL A 101 1.41 8.85 1.99
CA VAL A 101 1.39 7.80 0.96
C VAL A 101 2.83 7.60 0.49
N TRP A 102 3.34 6.38 0.68
CA TRP A 102 4.69 6.00 0.30
C TRP A 102 4.68 5.35 -1.07
N LEU A 103 5.68 5.64 -1.89
CA LEU A 103 5.87 4.95 -3.16
C LEU A 103 6.90 3.83 -2.95
N ASP A 104 6.45 2.60 -3.18
CA ASP A 104 7.33 1.42 -3.10
C ASP A 104 8.00 1.21 -4.45
N VAL A 105 9.31 1.33 -4.50
CA VAL A 105 10.13 1.17 -5.69
C VAL A 105 11.05 -0.01 -5.48
N GLU A 106 10.68 -1.15 -6.07
CA GLU A 106 11.48 -2.37 -5.98
C GLU A 106 11.35 -3.17 -7.27
N VAL A 107 12.37 -3.96 -7.58
CA VAL A 107 12.34 -4.83 -8.75
C VAL A 107 11.54 -6.09 -8.41
N ASP A 108 10.50 -6.35 -9.18
CA ASP A 108 9.73 -7.58 -9.10
C ASP A 108 9.76 -8.28 -10.45
N ASN A 109 10.57 -9.34 -10.55
CA ASN A 109 10.76 -10.05 -11.80
C ASN A 109 9.48 -10.76 -12.28
N LYS A 110 8.60 -11.15 -11.37
CA LYS A 110 7.34 -11.82 -11.72
C LYS A 110 6.32 -10.84 -12.31
N ALA A 111 6.27 -9.65 -11.77
CA ALA A 111 5.38 -8.60 -12.23
C ALA A 111 6.01 -7.73 -13.30
N HIS A 112 7.28 -7.92 -13.60
CA HIS A 112 8.06 -7.08 -14.51
C HIS A 112 7.97 -5.60 -14.14
N ASN A 113 7.93 -5.35 -12.84
CA ASN A 113 7.80 -4.00 -12.29
C ASN A 113 9.19 -3.40 -12.13
N TRP A 114 9.32 -2.11 -12.39
CA TRP A 114 10.54 -1.33 -12.23
C TRP A 114 11.76 -1.99 -12.89
N GLU A 115 12.25 -1.37 -13.95
CA GLU A 115 13.45 -1.81 -14.64
C GLU A 115 14.68 -1.65 -13.76
N MET A 116 15.68 -2.53 -13.94
CA MET A 116 16.91 -2.45 -13.17
C MET A 116 17.79 -1.26 -13.55
N GLY A 117 17.61 -0.72 -14.75
CA GLY A 117 18.39 0.45 -15.23
C GLY A 117 17.70 1.75 -14.83
N GLN A 118 18.47 2.69 -14.25
CA GLN A 118 17.92 3.96 -13.81
C GLN A 118 17.27 4.78 -14.92
N THR A 119 17.75 4.65 -16.13
CA THR A 119 17.21 5.40 -17.27
C THR A 119 15.80 5.00 -17.64
N LYS A 120 15.38 3.79 -17.33
CA LYS A 120 14.05 3.28 -17.67
C LYS A 120 13.02 3.52 -16.59
N ASN A 121 13.45 3.86 -15.39
CA ASN A 121 12.56 4.11 -14.26
C ASN A 121 12.21 5.59 -14.09
N ARG A 122 12.65 6.40 -15.00
CA ARG A 122 12.38 7.84 -14.96
C ARG A 122 11.08 8.20 -15.64
#